data_26b940a61392547d6d7892ae5af3b48b
#
_entry.id   26b940a61392547d6d7892ae5af3b48b
#
_cell.length_a   1.000
_cell.length_b   1.000
_cell.length_c   1.000
_cell.angle_alpha   90.00
_cell.angle_beta   90.00
_cell.angle_gamma   90.00
#
_symmetry.space_group_name_H-M   'P 1'
#
loop_
_entity.id
_entity.type
_entity.pdbx_description
1 polymer ?
#
loop_
_entity_poly.entity_id
_entity_poly.type
_entity_poly.pdbx_seq_one_letter_code
_entity_poly.pdbx_strand_id
1 'polypeptide(L)'
;ASHLIRQRHAAAGFILTASHNPGGPTGDFGLKFNTPTGGQAPEHVTDEVFRISQRQTGYRRVELPAVDLSRTGITRIGGVVLEVVDPVADYAALMESLFDFQRIADWLRAGHRLRFDAMHAVTGPYARRLLVDRLGAPPDCLLHAEPLPDFGGLHPDPNPIDAAGLVAESRGTGAPDLLAASDGDGDRNMILGPDTFVSPCDSVAMMSSTEVSEASSTAASESASRSARSRTCATASSPEI
;
A
#
# COMPACT_ATOMS: atom_id res chain seq x y z
N ALA A 1 -7.37 0.38 -1.98
CA ALA A 1 -8.47 0.45 -2.96
C ALA A 1 -8.17 -0.39 -4.20
N SER A 2 -7.06 -0.16 -4.92
CA SER A 2 -6.73 -0.82 -6.21
C SER A 2 -6.78 -2.36 -6.16
N HIS A 3 -6.23 -2.96 -5.11
CA HIS A 3 -6.30 -4.41 -4.89
C HIS A 3 -7.74 -4.92 -4.78
N LEU A 4 -8.58 -4.26 -3.98
CA LEU A 4 -9.98 -4.64 -3.81
C LEU A 4 -10.78 -4.55 -5.12
N ILE A 5 -10.56 -3.50 -5.92
CA ILE A 5 -11.22 -3.34 -7.22
C ILE A 5 -10.92 -4.54 -8.12
N ARG A 6 -9.64 -4.94 -8.23
CA ARG A 6 -9.23 -6.10 -9.04
C ARG A 6 -9.72 -7.42 -8.47
N GLN A 7 -9.54 -7.63 -7.18
CA GLN A 7 -9.93 -8.87 -6.49
C GLN A 7 -11.43 -9.12 -6.57
N ARG A 8 -12.24 -8.06 -6.42
CA ARG A 8 -13.71 -8.13 -6.45
C ARG A 8 -14.31 -7.95 -7.83
N HIS A 9 -13.47 -7.80 -8.88
CA HIS A 9 -13.92 -7.51 -10.25
C HIS A 9 -14.92 -6.34 -10.30
N ALA A 10 -14.66 -5.31 -9.47
CA ALA A 10 -15.53 -4.15 -9.38
C ALA A 10 -15.46 -3.32 -10.67
N ALA A 11 -16.60 -2.79 -11.10
CA ALA A 11 -16.69 -1.94 -12.28
C ALA A 11 -15.96 -0.60 -12.11
N ALA A 12 -15.80 -0.14 -10.87
CA ALA A 12 -15.11 1.10 -10.52
C ALA A 12 -14.84 1.19 -9.02
N GLY A 13 -14.03 2.17 -8.60
CA GLY A 13 -13.81 2.55 -7.22
C GLY A 13 -13.93 4.06 -7.01
N PHE A 14 -14.63 4.45 -5.96
CA PHE A 14 -14.64 5.83 -5.46
C PHE A 14 -13.89 5.88 -4.15
N ILE A 15 -12.91 6.78 -4.05
CA ILE A 15 -12.09 6.95 -2.87
C ILE A 15 -12.30 8.37 -2.37
N LEU A 16 -12.91 8.50 -1.18
CA LEU A 16 -13.13 9.78 -0.51
C LEU A 16 -11.84 10.13 0.24
N THR A 17 -11.10 11.11 -0.26
CA THR A 17 -9.81 11.51 0.32
C THR A 17 -9.41 12.91 -0.10
N ALA A 18 -8.81 13.65 0.81
CA ALA A 18 -8.08 14.88 0.52
C ALA A 18 -6.56 14.64 0.38
N SER A 19 -6.13 13.37 0.29
CA SER A 19 -4.73 12.96 0.22
C SER A 19 -3.94 13.43 1.45
N HIS A 20 -2.92 14.25 1.26
CA HIS A 20 -2.05 14.83 2.30
C HIS A 20 -2.54 16.17 2.85
N ASN A 21 -3.67 16.69 2.35
CA ASN A 21 -4.18 17.98 2.80
C ASN A 21 -4.81 17.86 4.19
N PRO A 22 -4.87 18.98 4.94
CA PRO A 22 -5.49 19.00 6.25
C PRO A 22 -6.93 18.48 6.23
N GLY A 23 -7.29 17.63 7.18
CA GLY A 23 -8.63 17.09 7.36
C GLY A 23 -9.51 17.95 8.25
N GLY A 24 -10.71 17.42 8.55
CA GLY A 24 -11.67 18.05 9.44
C GLY A 24 -12.78 18.86 8.75
N PRO A 25 -13.70 19.44 9.52
CA PRO A 25 -14.91 20.11 8.98
C PRO A 25 -14.63 21.32 8.09
N THR A 26 -13.48 21.95 8.25
CA THR A 26 -13.03 23.11 7.48
C THR A 26 -11.86 22.80 6.57
N GLY A 27 -11.45 21.55 6.52
CA GLY A 27 -10.37 21.05 5.67
C GLY A 27 -10.85 20.74 4.25
N ASP A 28 -9.96 20.12 3.49
CA ASP A 28 -10.22 19.74 2.12
C ASP A 28 -11.03 18.43 2.03
N PHE A 29 -11.79 18.31 0.94
CA PHE A 29 -12.51 17.11 0.58
C PHE A 29 -12.29 16.79 -0.89
N GLY A 30 -11.91 15.56 -1.17
CA GLY A 30 -11.66 15.07 -2.52
C GLY A 30 -12.36 13.75 -2.83
N LEU A 31 -12.48 13.48 -4.12
CA LEU A 31 -13.00 12.23 -4.66
C LEU A 31 -12.08 11.73 -5.77
N LYS A 32 -11.37 10.64 -5.54
CA LYS A 32 -10.63 9.94 -6.59
C LYS A 32 -11.52 8.88 -7.23
N PHE A 33 -11.43 8.73 -8.55
CA PHE A 33 -12.13 7.71 -9.32
C PHE A 33 -11.14 6.71 -9.90
N ASN A 34 -11.31 5.43 -9.57
CA ASN A 34 -10.47 4.35 -10.07
C ASN A 34 -11.25 3.45 -11.04
N THR A 35 -10.60 3.06 -12.12
CA THR A 35 -11.15 2.18 -13.16
C THR A 35 -11.15 0.71 -12.72
N PRO A 36 -11.75 -0.22 -13.49
CA PRO A 36 -11.75 -1.66 -13.18
C PRO A 36 -10.34 -2.26 -13.07
N THR A 37 -9.33 -1.64 -13.66
CA THR A 37 -7.93 -2.07 -13.54
C THR A 37 -7.34 -1.82 -12.16
N GLY A 38 -8.04 -1.06 -11.30
CA GLY A 38 -7.58 -0.61 -9.99
C GLY A 38 -6.75 0.68 -10.04
N GLY A 39 -6.33 1.13 -11.22
CA GLY A 39 -5.62 2.39 -11.40
C GLY A 39 -6.54 3.61 -11.40
N GLN A 40 -5.98 4.79 -11.15
CA GLN A 40 -6.71 6.05 -11.27
C GLN A 40 -7.23 6.24 -12.69
N ALA A 41 -8.39 6.86 -12.82
CA ALA A 41 -8.97 7.16 -14.13
C ALA A 41 -8.07 8.13 -14.91
N PRO A 42 -7.88 7.88 -16.23
CA PRO A 42 -7.18 8.83 -17.08
C PRO A 42 -7.92 10.17 -17.17
N GLU A 43 -7.19 11.24 -17.43
CA GLU A 43 -7.70 12.62 -17.47
C GLU A 43 -8.96 12.78 -18.36
N HIS A 44 -8.96 12.17 -19.56
CA HIS A 44 -10.11 12.24 -20.45
C HIS A 44 -11.40 11.65 -19.84
N VAL A 45 -11.30 10.68 -18.92
CA VAL A 45 -12.45 10.10 -18.21
C VAL A 45 -12.94 11.07 -17.13
N THR A 46 -12.02 11.63 -16.35
CA THR A 46 -12.37 12.60 -15.30
C THR A 46 -12.93 13.90 -15.88
N ASP A 47 -12.41 14.37 -17.02
CA ASP A 47 -12.94 15.51 -17.76
C ASP A 47 -14.37 15.27 -18.25
N GLU A 48 -14.65 14.06 -18.77
CA GLU A 48 -16.01 13.70 -19.17
C GLU A 48 -16.97 13.64 -17.97
N VAL A 49 -16.55 13.07 -16.85
CA VAL A 49 -17.31 13.05 -15.60
C VAL A 49 -17.61 14.48 -15.15
N PHE A 50 -16.60 15.36 -15.17
CA PHE A 50 -16.76 16.77 -14.82
C PHE A 50 -17.74 17.47 -15.78
N ARG A 51 -17.61 17.28 -17.09
CA ARG A 51 -18.51 17.84 -18.11
C ARG A 51 -19.96 17.38 -17.93
N ILE A 52 -20.17 16.13 -17.55
CA ILE A 52 -21.49 15.59 -17.22
C ILE A 52 -22.03 16.28 -15.96
N SER A 53 -21.21 16.43 -14.91
CA SER A 53 -21.64 17.02 -13.65
C SER A 53 -22.12 18.47 -13.84
N GLN A 54 -21.46 19.24 -14.72
CA GLN A 54 -21.85 20.64 -15.02
C GLN A 54 -23.24 20.77 -15.70
N ARG A 55 -23.73 19.68 -16.29
CA ARG A 55 -25.06 19.68 -16.95
C ARG A 55 -26.17 19.17 -16.04
N GLN A 56 -25.83 18.68 -14.85
CA GLN A 56 -26.81 18.20 -13.89
C GLN A 56 -27.53 19.36 -13.22
N THR A 57 -28.84 19.40 -13.34
CA THR A 57 -29.71 20.40 -12.69
C THR A 57 -30.32 19.88 -11.37
N GLY A 58 -30.06 18.64 -11.02
CA GLY A 58 -30.55 18.01 -9.79
C GLY A 58 -30.05 16.57 -9.67
N TYR A 59 -30.27 15.99 -8.50
CA TYR A 59 -29.95 14.58 -8.23
C TYR A 59 -31.09 13.92 -7.46
N ARG A 60 -31.15 12.59 -7.58
CA ARG A 60 -32.10 11.78 -6.81
C ARG A 60 -31.43 11.30 -5.53
N ARG A 61 -32.12 11.42 -4.43
CA ARG A 61 -31.67 10.91 -3.13
C ARG A 61 -32.64 9.85 -2.64
N VAL A 62 -32.11 8.78 -2.06
CA VAL A 62 -32.86 7.72 -1.39
C VAL A 62 -32.49 7.76 0.09
N GLU A 63 -33.51 7.77 0.95
CA GLU A 63 -33.30 7.59 2.38
C GLU A 63 -33.02 6.09 2.65
N LEU A 64 -31.83 5.81 3.12
CA LEU A 64 -31.42 4.45 3.49
C LEU A 64 -31.12 4.39 4.99
N PRO A 65 -31.37 3.25 5.66
CA PRO A 65 -30.89 3.02 7.00
C PRO A 65 -29.36 3.22 7.09
N ALA A 66 -28.88 3.71 8.22
CA ALA A 66 -27.45 3.81 8.46
C ALA A 66 -26.83 2.41 8.44
N VAL A 67 -25.71 2.26 7.75
CA VAL A 67 -24.94 1.02 7.69
C VAL A 67 -23.77 1.14 8.66
N ASP A 68 -23.59 0.15 9.52
CA ASP A 68 -22.46 0.06 10.42
C ASP A 68 -21.21 -0.40 9.65
N LEU A 69 -20.35 0.54 9.29
CA LEU A 69 -19.10 0.28 8.57
C LEU A 69 -18.01 -0.34 9.46
N SER A 70 -18.21 -0.42 10.79
CA SER A 70 -17.26 -1.07 11.70
C SER A 70 -17.37 -2.60 11.70
N ARG A 71 -18.44 -3.14 11.10
CA ARG A 71 -18.73 -4.59 11.09
C ARG A 71 -18.74 -5.11 9.66
N THR A 72 -17.85 -6.03 9.38
CA THR A 72 -17.83 -6.74 8.09
C THR A 72 -19.12 -7.58 7.92
N GLY A 73 -19.63 -7.64 6.70
CA GLY A 73 -20.80 -8.44 6.39
C GLY A 73 -21.64 -7.89 5.23
N ILE A 74 -22.71 -8.59 4.93
CA ILE A 74 -23.62 -8.27 3.81
C ILE A 74 -24.94 -7.76 4.36
N THR A 75 -25.38 -6.61 3.87
CA THR A 75 -26.68 -6.01 4.13
C THR A 75 -27.44 -5.83 2.82
N ARG A 76 -28.75 -6.15 2.81
CA ARG A 76 -29.62 -5.95 1.65
C ARG A 76 -30.59 -4.80 1.94
N ILE A 77 -30.56 -3.77 1.12
CA ILE A 77 -31.39 -2.57 1.30
C ILE A 77 -32.02 -2.20 -0.05
N GLY A 78 -33.33 -2.24 -0.15
CA GLY A 78 -34.07 -1.79 -1.33
C GLY A 78 -33.64 -2.46 -2.65
N GLY A 79 -33.23 -3.73 -2.61
CA GLY A 79 -32.74 -4.46 -3.78
C GLY A 79 -31.24 -4.30 -4.07
N VAL A 80 -30.56 -3.44 -3.32
CA VAL A 80 -29.10 -3.29 -3.39
C VAL A 80 -28.43 -4.22 -2.38
N VAL A 81 -27.35 -4.87 -2.79
CA VAL A 81 -26.47 -5.64 -1.91
C VAL A 81 -25.30 -4.74 -1.53
N LEU A 82 -25.14 -4.51 -0.25
CA LEU A 82 -24.02 -3.75 0.31
C LEU A 82 -23.15 -4.71 1.15
N GLU A 83 -21.87 -4.77 0.84
CA GLU A 83 -20.89 -5.57 1.57
C GLU A 83 -19.86 -4.67 2.22
N VAL A 84 -19.70 -4.78 3.54
CA VAL A 84 -18.60 -4.17 4.30
C VAL A 84 -17.48 -5.20 4.38
N VAL A 85 -16.32 -4.86 3.86
CA VAL A 85 -15.16 -5.75 3.78
C VAL A 85 -14.06 -5.34 4.76
N ASP A 86 -13.17 -6.29 5.14
CA ASP A 86 -11.91 -5.98 5.82
C ASP A 86 -10.81 -5.74 4.78
N PRO A 87 -10.49 -4.48 4.47
CA PRO A 87 -9.49 -4.18 3.45
C PRO A 87 -8.06 -4.50 3.92
N VAL A 88 -7.84 -4.56 5.22
CA VAL A 88 -6.53 -4.82 5.83
C VAL A 88 -6.13 -6.27 5.68
N ALA A 89 -7.07 -7.21 5.92
CA ALA A 89 -6.80 -8.64 5.79
C ALA A 89 -6.47 -9.01 4.33
N ASP A 90 -7.24 -8.53 3.36
CA ASP A 90 -7.01 -8.78 1.95
C ASP A 90 -5.66 -8.20 1.47
N TYR A 91 -5.32 -6.99 1.95
CA TYR A 91 -4.03 -6.37 1.64
C TYR A 91 -2.85 -7.11 2.28
N ALA A 92 -2.99 -7.57 3.52
CA ALA A 92 -1.94 -8.32 4.20
C ALA A 92 -1.63 -9.63 3.47
N ALA A 93 -2.66 -10.36 3.02
CA ALA A 93 -2.49 -11.57 2.23
C ALA A 93 -1.76 -11.30 0.89
N LEU A 94 -2.08 -10.17 0.24
CA LEU A 94 -1.35 -9.76 -0.96
C LEU A 94 0.13 -9.49 -0.65
N MET A 95 0.45 -8.75 0.41
CA MET A 95 1.83 -8.45 0.78
C MET A 95 2.62 -9.72 1.10
N GLU A 96 2.03 -10.67 1.82
CA GLU A 96 2.64 -11.97 2.10
C GLU A 96 2.94 -12.78 0.82
N SER A 97 2.17 -12.59 -0.24
CA SER A 97 2.40 -13.26 -1.53
C SER A 97 3.48 -12.58 -2.38
N LEU A 98 3.78 -11.30 -2.13
CA LEU A 98 4.72 -10.51 -2.93
C LEU A 98 6.10 -10.38 -2.27
N PHE A 99 6.17 -10.43 -0.94
CA PHE A 99 7.40 -10.19 -0.19
C PHE A 99 7.78 -11.41 0.67
N ASP A 100 9.07 -11.63 0.83
CA ASP A 100 9.60 -12.66 1.73
C ASP A 100 9.48 -12.21 3.19
N PHE A 101 8.32 -12.47 3.79
CA PHE A 101 8.02 -12.13 5.18
C PHE A 101 8.95 -12.84 6.16
N GLN A 102 9.42 -14.06 5.81
CA GLN A 102 10.36 -14.79 6.66
C GLN A 102 11.70 -14.04 6.76
N ARG A 103 12.23 -13.58 5.64
CA ARG A 103 13.48 -12.81 5.58
C ARG A 103 13.37 -11.49 6.35
N ILE A 104 12.25 -10.79 6.23
CA ILE A 104 12.01 -9.54 6.97
C ILE A 104 11.92 -9.81 8.47
N ALA A 105 11.19 -10.84 8.88
CA ALA A 105 11.08 -11.24 10.29
C ALA A 105 12.42 -11.68 10.86
N ASP A 106 13.27 -12.37 10.08
CA ASP A 106 14.62 -12.73 10.49
C ASP A 106 15.50 -11.51 10.72
N TRP A 107 15.39 -10.49 9.87
CA TRP A 107 16.08 -9.22 10.00
C TRP A 107 15.68 -8.51 11.32
N LEU A 108 14.38 -8.46 11.63
CA LEU A 108 13.89 -7.92 12.91
C LEU A 108 14.42 -8.73 14.12
N ARG A 109 14.42 -10.07 14.03
CA ARG A 109 14.93 -10.96 15.09
C ARG A 109 16.44 -10.84 15.28
N ALA A 110 17.17 -10.44 14.28
CA ALA A 110 18.60 -10.13 14.38
C ALA A 110 18.89 -8.84 15.17
N GLY A 111 17.86 -8.12 15.63
CA GLY A 111 17.98 -6.93 16.45
C GLY A 111 17.87 -5.61 15.68
N HIS A 112 17.60 -5.67 14.38
CA HIS A 112 17.34 -4.46 13.61
C HIS A 112 16.01 -3.85 13.99
N ARG A 113 15.94 -2.53 13.92
CA ARG A 113 14.78 -1.76 14.35
C ARG A 113 14.20 -0.96 13.20
N LEU A 114 12.87 -0.93 13.15
CA LEU A 114 12.13 -0.08 12.24
C LEU A 114 11.25 0.91 13.02
N ARG A 115 10.90 2.02 12.38
CA ARG A 115 9.93 2.99 12.83
C ARG A 115 9.01 3.35 11.68
N PHE A 116 7.70 3.33 11.90
CA PHE A 116 6.73 3.74 10.90
C PHE A 116 5.76 4.75 11.49
N ASP A 117 5.67 5.92 10.87
CA ASP A 117 4.72 6.97 11.23
C ASP A 117 3.53 6.94 10.24
N ALA A 118 2.36 6.58 10.76
CA ALA A 118 1.13 6.56 9.98
C ALA A 118 0.41 7.93 9.95
N MET A 119 0.95 8.97 10.61
CA MET A 119 0.46 10.35 10.64
C MET A 119 -1.04 10.47 10.99
N HIS A 120 -1.53 9.60 11.88
CA HIS A 120 -2.95 9.42 12.23
C HIS A 120 -3.89 9.16 11.04
N ALA A 121 -3.35 8.57 9.98
CA ALA A 121 -4.02 8.33 8.71
C ALA A 121 -4.43 6.86 8.54
N VAL A 122 -4.97 6.54 7.35
CA VAL A 122 -5.57 5.22 7.05
C VAL A 122 -4.58 4.06 7.06
N THR A 123 -3.27 4.33 6.98
CA THR A 123 -2.22 3.30 6.96
C THR A 123 -1.94 2.66 8.32
N GLY A 124 -2.35 3.28 9.41
CA GLY A 124 -2.11 2.77 10.77
C GLY A 124 -2.56 1.33 11.00
N PRO A 125 -3.81 0.96 10.73
CA PRO A 125 -4.29 -0.43 10.84
C PRO A 125 -3.53 -1.42 9.95
N TYR A 126 -3.11 -1.01 8.75
CA TYR A 126 -2.30 -1.82 7.84
C TYR A 126 -0.90 -2.05 8.39
N ALA A 127 -0.25 -0.99 8.86
CA ALA A 127 1.07 -1.08 9.47
C ALA A 127 1.05 -1.98 10.71
N ARG A 128 0.04 -1.87 11.57
CA ARG A 128 -0.13 -2.75 12.73
C ARG A 128 -0.25 -4.21 12.29
N ARG A 129 -1.12 -4.50 11.34
CA ARG A 129 -1.33 -5.86 10.83
C ARG A 129 -0.06 -6.45 10.23
N LEU A 130 0.66 -5.68 9.41
CA LEU A 130 1.85 -6.16 8.71
C LEU A 130 3.07 -6.22 9.63
N LEU A 131 3.40 -5.10 10.26
CA LEU A 131 4.67 -4.97 10.99
C LEU A 131 4.62 -5.66 12.36
N VAL A 132 3.51 -5.49 13.11
CA VAL A 132 3.39 -6.06 14.45
C VAL A 132 2.84 -7.48 14.40
N ASP A 133 1.65 -7.67 13.82
CA ASP A 133 0.95 -8.96 13.93
C ASP A 133 1.60 -10.05 13.06
N ARG A 134 2.13 -9.70 11.88
CA ARG A 134 2.69 -10.68 10.92
C ARG A 134 4.20 -10.79 10.99
N LEU A 135 4.91 -9.68 11.08
CA LEU A 135 6.37 -9.66 11.08
C LEU A 135 6.98 -9.71 12.48
N GLY A 136 6.18 -9.48 13.54
CA GLY A 136 6.62 -9.55 14.93
C GLY A 136 7.45 -8.35 15.38
N ALA A 137 7.36 -7.21 14.71
CA ALA A 137 7.96 -5.99 15.20
C ALA A 137 7.32 -5.56 16.53
N PRO A 138 8.07 -4.94 17.44
CA PRO A 138 7.51 -4.45 18.70
C PRO A 138 6.48 -3.33 18.42
N PRO A 139 5.36 -3.27 19.17
CA PRO A 139 4.27 -2.32 18.90
C PRO A 139 4.68 -0.85 18.92
N ASP A 140 5.72 -0.51 19.67
CA ASP A 140 6.29 0.84 19.74
C ASP A 140 7.04 1.25 18.47
N CYS A 141 7.20 0.34 17.49
CA CYS A 141 7.67 0.71 16.16
C CYS A 141 6.71 1.63 15.41
N LEU A 142 5.43 1.68 15.83
CA LEU A 142 4.39 2.47 15.19
C LEU A 142 4.21 3.82 15.89
N LEU A 143 4.26 4.89 15.13
CA LEU A 143 3.88 6.23 15.54
C LEU A 143 2.55 6.60 14.90
N HIS A 144 1.71 7.36 15.61
CA HIS A 144 0.45 7.92 15.11
C HIS A 144 -0.42 6.88 14.35
N ALA A 145 -0.46 5.64 14.85
CA ALA A 145 -1.11 4.52 14.14
C ALA A 145 -2.63 4.45 14.33
N GLU A 146 -3.20 5.27 15.20
CA GLU A 146 -4.65 5.40 15.35
C GLU A 146 -5.17 6.44 14.35
N PRO A 147 -6.05 6.06 13.38
CA PRO A 147 -6.64 7.02 12.46
C PRO A 147 -7.54 8.02 13.19
N LEU A 148 -7.33 9.30 12.94
CA LEU A 148 -8.16 10.38 13.49
C LEU A 148 -8.79 11.20 12.37
N PRO A 149 -10.03 11.69 12.52
CA PRO A 149 -10.75 12.41 11.47
C PRO A 149 -10.06 13.69 10.96
N ASP A 150 -9.25 14.32 11.84
CA ASP A 150 -8.47 15.52 11.57
C ASP A 150 -6.95 15.27 11.64
N PHE A 151 -6.54 14.00 11.54
CA PHE A 151 -5.15 13.57 11.71
C PHE A 151 -4.51 14.05 13.03
N GLY A 152 -5.32 14.25 14.09
CA GLY A 152 -4.84 14.77 15.37
C GLY A 152 -4.32 16.22 15.29
N GLY A 153 -4.79 17.00 14.32
CA GLY A 153 -4.31 18.34 14.05
C GLY A 153 -2.97 18.41 13.32
N LEU A 154 -2.45 17.25 12.86
CA LEU A 154 -1.24 17.18 12.05
C LEU A 154 -1.54 17.42 10.57
N HIS A 155 -0.51 17.80 9.82
CA HIS A 155 -0.52 17.78 8.37
C HIS A 155 0.04 16.43 7.89
N PRO A 156 -0.79 15.54 7.29
CA PRO A 156 -0.38 14.17 7.00
C PRO A 156 0.40 14.08 5.68
N ASP A 157 1.46 14.87 5.55
CA ASP A 157 2.35 14.87 4.40
C ASP A 157 3.74 14.34 4.82
N PRO A 158 4.20 13.21 4.26
CA PRO A 158 5.43 12.56 4.66
C PRO A 158 6.66 13.29 4.06
N ASN A 159 6.93 14.46 4.57
CA ASN A 159 8.07 15.30 4.19
C ASN A 159 8.90 15.68 5.44
N PRO A 160 10.12 16.22 5.27
CA PRO A 160 10.99 16.53 6.39
C PRO A 160 10.48 17.62 7.35
N ILE A 161 9.49 18.40 6.96
CA ILE A 161 8.90 19.46 7.80
C ILE A 161 7.81 18.87 8.67
N ASP A 162 6.83 18.20 8.07
CA ASP A 162 5.67 17.66 8.77
C ASP A 162 6.02 16.40 9.57
N ALA A 163 6.99 15.60 9.11
CA ALA A 163 7.56 14.47 9.84
C ALA A 163 8.89 14.81 10.56
N ALA A 164 9.06 16.05 11.03
CA ALA A 164 10.31 16.51 11.65
C ALA A 164 10.76 15.65 12.85
N GLY A 165 9.83 15.09 13.63
CA GLY A 165 10.13 14.17 14.72
C GLY A 165 10.86 12.91 14.24
N LEU A 166 10.37 12.31 13.14
CA LEU A 166 10.99 11.14 12.53
C LEU A 166 12.37 11.45 11.95
N VAL A 167 12.54 12.63 11.34
CA VAL A 167 13.84 13.11 10.87
C VAL A 167 14.82 13.33 12.02
N ALA A 168 14.35 13.89 13.12
CA ALA A 168 15.18 14.07 14.32
C ALA A 168 15.62 12.72 14.91
N GLU A 169 14.71 11.72 14.96
CA GLU A 169 15.00 10.37 15.42
C GLU A 169 16.06 9.69 14.53
N SER A 170 16.01 9.87 13.20
CA SER A 170 16.98 9.27 12.26
C SER A 170 18.41 9.80 12.45
N ARG A 171 18.55 11.00 13.02
CA ARG A 171 19.85 11.65 13.32
C ARG A 171 20.33 11.44 14.75
N GLY A 172 19.48 10.85 15.58
CA GLY A 172 19.76 10.62 17.00
C GLY A 172 20.73 9.46 17.24
N THR A 173 21.38 9.48 18.40
CA THR A 173 22.18 8.34 18.85
C THR A 173 21.26 7.11 19.02
N GLY A 174 21.59 6.03 18.31
CA GLY A 174 20.80 4.81 18.32
C GLY A 174 19.52 4.92 17.48
N ALA A 175 19.57 5.65 16.37
CA ALA A 175 18.51 5.68 15.38
C ALA A 175 18.07 4.28 14.94
N PRO A 176 16.79 4.05 14.59
CA PRO A 176 16.36 2.82 13.93
C PRO A 176 17.06 2.62 12.59
N ASP A 177 17.22 1.36 12.16
CA ASP A 177 17.84 1.03 10.87
C ASP A 177 17.01 1.48 9.67
N LEU A 178 15.67 1.51 9.85
CA LEU A 178 14.71 1.95 8.84
C LEU A 178 13.61 2.79 9.51
N LEU A 179 13.36 3.97 8.97
CA LEU A 179 12.23 4.80 9.36
C LEU A 179 11.42 5.14 8.12
N ALA A 180 10.10 5.17 8.24
CA ALA A 180 9.22 5.55 7.15
C ALA A 180 7.98 6.28 7.67
N ALA A 181 7.40 7.12 6.81
CA ALA A 181 6.09 7.73 7.03
C ALA A 181 5.25 7.60 5.77
N SER A 182 3.92 7.64 5.92
CA SER A 182 2.97 7.66 4.80
C SER A 182 1.97 8.79 4.94
N ASP A 183 1.43 9.26 3.80
CA ASP A 183 0.42 10.33 3.78
C ASP A 183 -0.99 9.86 4.17
N GLY A 184 -1.93 10.81 4.09
CA GLY A 184 -3.31 10.64 4.55
C GLY A 184 -4.07 9.47 3.92
N ASP A 185 -3.84 9.15 2.65
CA ASP A 185 -4.46 8.01 1.95
C ASP A 185 -3.46 6.91 1.55
N GLY A 186 -2.19 7.05 1.95
CA GLY A 186 -1.19 6.00 1.89
C GLY A 186 -0.60 5.74 0.51
N ASP A 187 -0.67 6.72 -0.42
CA ASP A 187 -0.08 6.59 -1.75
C ASP A 187 1.28 7.29 -1.88
N ARG A 188 1.72 8.01 -0.84
CA ARG A 188 3.05 8.62 -0.73
C ARG A 188 3.78 8.13 0.49
N ASN A 189 5.10 8.22 0.43
CA ASN A 189 5.95 7.83 1.55
C ASN A 189 7.21 8.69 1.65
N MET A 190 7.80 8.68 2.84
CA MET A 190 9.16 9.14 3.12
C MET A 190 9.92 7.98 3.74
N ILE A 191 11.15 7.78 3.32
CA ILE A 191 12.03 6.73 3.83
C ILE A 191 13.31 7.36 4.36
N LEU A 192 13.72 6.93 5.56
CA LEU A 192 14.94 7.38 6.23
C LEU A 192 15.74 6.17 6.74
N GLY A 193 17.03 6.31 6.78
CA GLY A 193 17.94 5.46 7.55
C GLY A 193 18.71 6.31 8.57
N PRO A 194 19.64 5.73 9.34
CA PRO A 194 20.51 6.49 10.22
C PRO A 194 21.24 7.58 9.44
N ASP A 195 20.99 8.84 9.79
CA ASP A 195 21.54 10.05 9.15
C ASP A 195 21.41 10.08 7.62
N THR A 196 20.38 9.39 7.09
CA THR A 196 20.17 9.23 5.64
C THR A 196 18.73 9.53 5.26
N PHE A 197 18.53 10.30 4.20
CA PHE A 197 17.24 10.53 3.57
C PHE A 197 17.22 9.89 2.18
N VAL A 198 16.25 9.00 1.95
CA VAL A 198 16.03 8.39 0.63
C VAL A 198 14.98 9.22 -0.10
N SER A 199 15.38 9.86 -1.19
CA SER A 199 14.43 10.66 -1.97
C SER A 199 13.36 9.78 -2.60
N PRO A 200 12.15 10.30 -2.92
CA PRO A 200 11.12 9.54 -3.62
C PRO A 200 11.62 8.93 -4.93
N CYS A 201 12.46 9.65 -5.68
CA CYS A 201 13.05 9.15 -6.93
C CYS A 201 14.01 7.99 -6.67
N ASP A 202 14.85 8.08 -5.63
CA ASP A 202 15.77 7.02 -5.26
C ASP A 202 15.04 5.77 -4.78
N SER A 203 13.94 5.92 -4.02
CA SER A 203 13.13 4.80 -3.55
C SER A 203 12.53 4.02 -4.72
N VAL A 204 12.02 4.69 -5.74
CA VAL A 204 11.52 4.05 -6.97
C VAL A 204 12.64 3.34 -7.73
N ALA A 205 13.81 3.98 -7.87
CA ALA A 205 14.95 3.38 -8.53
C ALA A 205 15.47 2.13 -7.81
N MET A 206 15.51 2.14 -6.47
CA MET A 206 15.87 0.98 -5.66
C MET A 206 14.90 -0.18 -5.86
N MET A 207 13.59 0.07 -5.83
CA MET A 207 12.55 -0.96 -6.06
C MET A 207 12.69 -1.56 -7.46
N SER A 208 12.83 -0.72 -8.50
CA SER A 208 12.98 -1.19 -9.88
C SER A 208 14.27 -1.99 -10.11
N SER A 209 15.38 -1.66 -9.44
CA SER A 209 16.64 -2.39 -9.57
C SER A 209 16.58 -3.78 -8.93
N THR A 210 15.83 -3.93 -7.86
CA THR A 210 15.63 -5.23 -7.18
C THR A 210 14.85 -6.19 -8.08
N GLU A 211 13.78 -5.75 -8.72
CA GLU A 211 13.00 -6.56 -9.67
C GLU A 211 13.83 -7.04 -10.86
N VAL A 212 14.69 -6.18 -11.42
CA VAL A 212 15.58 -6.54 -12.54
C VAL A 212 16.59 -7.59 -12.12
N SER A 213 17.13 -7.54 -10.90
CA SER A 213 18.09 -8.52 -10.41
C SER A 213 17.47 -9.89 -10.17
N GLU A 214 16.24 -9.96 -9.67
CA GLU A 214 15.50 -11.21 -9.50
C GLU A 214 15.10 -11.84 -10.83
N ALA A 215 14.60 -11.05 -11.78
CA ALA A 215 14.26 -11.52 -13.11
C ALA A 215 15.51 -12.09 -13.85
N SER A 216 16.68 -11.47 -13.73
CA SER A 216 17.91 -11.96 -14.33
C SER A 216 18.43 -13.23 -13.65
N SER A 217 18.26 -13.39 -12.33
CA SER A 217 18.65 -14.59 -11.61
C SER A 217 17.75 -15.79 -11.96
N THR A 218 16.46 -15.57 -12.13
CA THR A 218 15.48 -16.59 -12.55
C THR A 218 15.76 -17.05 -13.98
N ALA A 219 16.01 -16.11 -14.91
CA ALA A 219 16.37 -16.43 -16.28
C ALA A 219 17.70 -17.20 -16.38
N ALA A 220 18.68 -16.87 -15.54
CA ALA A 220 19.96 -17.60 -15.49
C ALA A 220 19.77 -19.03 -14.94
N SER A 221 18.92 -19.24 -13.93
CA SER A 221 18.61 -20.56 -13.38
C SER A 221 17.85 -21.44 -14.38
N GLU A 222 16.90 -20.89 -15.12
CA GLU A 222 16.18 -21.59 -16.18
C GLU A 222 17.07 -21.96 -17.36
N SER A 223 18.01 -21.08 -17.76
CA SER A 223 18.96 -21.38 -18.81
C SER A 223 19.94 -22.49 -18.41
N ALA A 224 20.39 -22.49 -17.16
CA ALA A 224 21.25 -23.53 -16.60
C ALA A 224 20.53 -24.89 -16.52
N SER A 225 19.25 -24.92 -16.13
CA SER A 225 18.43 -26.11 -16.07
C SER A 225 18.15 -26.72 -17.46
N ARG A 226 17.93 -25.87 -18.47
CA ARG A 226 17.77 -26.29 -19.88
C ARG A 226 19.07 -26.87 -20.45
N SER A 227 20.23 -26.25 -20.15
CA SER A 227 21.53 -26.73 -20.56
C SER A 227 21.91 -28.10 -19.92
N ALA A 228 21.53 -28.31 -18.66
CA ALA A 228 21.70 -29.57 -17.96
C ALA A 228 20.84 -30.70 -18.57
N ARG A 229 19.58 -30.43 -18.90
CA ARG A 229 18.66 -31.38 -19.54
C ARG A 229 19.08 -31.71 -20.97
N SER A 230 19.66 -30.79 -21.72
CA SER A 230 20.20 -31.04 -23.07
C SER A 230 21.42 -31.95 -23.04
N ARG A 231 22.26 -31.88 -22.01
CA ARG A 231 23.43 -32.78 -21.88
C ARG A 231 23.07 -34.19 -21.44
N THR A 232 21.98 -34.40 -20.71
CA THR A 232 21.52 -35.73 -20.29
C THR A 232 20.78 -36.47 -21.40
N CYS A 233 20.28 -35.78 -22.43
CA CYS A 233 19.61 -36.42 -23.57
C CYS A 233 20.57 -36.85 -24.70
N ALA A 234 21.84 -36.40 -24.65
CA ALA A 234 22.81 -36.69 -25.71
C ALA A 234 23.71 -37.96 -25.44
N THR A 235 23.52 -38.66 -24.31
CA THR A 235 24.30 -39.83 -23.94
C THR A 235 23.55 -41.17 -24.03
N ALA A 236 22.38 -41.20 -24.67
CA ALA A 236 21.57 -42.42 -24.80
C ALA A 236 21.22 -42.67 -26.27
N SER A 237 22.24 -42.89 -27.13
CA SER A 237 22.06 -43.62 -28.41
C SER A 237 23.41 -44.04 -28.97
N SER A 238 23.83 -45.24 -28.62
CA SER A 238 24.66 -46.08 -29.49
C SER A 238 23.87 -47.35 -29.76
N PRO A 239 23.57 -47.68 -31.02
CA PRO A 239 23.19 -49.04 -31.37
C PRO A 239 24.43 -49.78 -31.85
N GLU A 240 24.68 -50.92 -31.24
CA GLU A 240 25.45 -51.99 -31.89
C GLU A 240 24.57 -52.72 -32.90
N ILE A 241 25.24 -53.04 -34.03
CA ILE A 241 24.97 -53.96 -35.15
C ILE A 241 24.27 -53.36 -36.33
#